data_05e2474af3a1b2185a196d01e555b0e6
#
_entry.id   05e2474af3a1b2185a196d01e555b0e6
#
_cell.length_a   1.000
_cell.length_b   1.000
_cell.length_c   1.000
_cell.angle_alpha   90.00
_cell.angle_beta   90.00
_cell.angle_gamma   90.00
#
_symmetry.space_group_name_H-M   'P 1'
#
loop_
_entity.id
_entity.type
_entity.pdbx_description
1 polymer ?
#
loop_
_entity_poly.entity_id
_entity_poly.type
_entity_poly.pdbx_seq_one_letter_code
_entity_poly.pdbx_strand_id
1 'polypeptide(L)'
;MRITLPSGTPAEIDISVANPKMGLVIAPDIFGLRPLFSDLVSRLANEWQMAVIAVEPFPGKELSADVNERFAEMAKLDDSVHLRDLTEAADALSVDRVGLIGFCMGGMYCFKAARSDRFAKISSFYGMIHVPEGWQSATQGDPMEYLYSGHPERVLAIIGAQDPYTPPEQVTELFESGVTVCEYPHAVHGFAHDETRPAHRAEDAADAFARTQEWLLAD
;
A
#
# COMPACT_ATOMS: atom_id res chain seq x y z
N MET A 1 5.87 13.64 -11.51
CA MET A 1 4.97 14.25 -12.53
C MET A 1 3.55 13.76 -12.27
N ARG A 2 2.55 14.68 -12.35
CA ARG A 2 1.13 14.29 -12.15
C ARG A 2 0.48 13.88 -13.46
N ILE A 3 -0.27 12.80 -13.44
CA ILE A 3 -1.04 12.27 -14.57
C ILE A 3 -2.48 11.96 -14.13
N THR A 4 -3.34 11.64 -15.08
CA THR A 4 -4.70 11.11 -14.83
C THR A 4 -4.81 9.73 -15.45
N LEU A 5 -5.25 8.75 -14.69
CA LEU A 5 -5.50 7.38 -15.14
C LEU A 5 -6.73 7.32 -16.07
N PRO A 6 -6.92 6.25 -16.85
CA PRO A 6 -8.11 6.06 -17.69
C PRO A 6 -9.44 6.18 -16.92
N SER A 7 -9.47 5.77 -15.66
CA SER A 7 -10.60 5.94 -14.73
C SER A 7 -10.93 7.40 -14.39
N GLY A 8 -10.02 8.33 -14.68
CA GLY A 8 -10.10 9.73 -14.23
C GLY A 8 -9.38 9.98 -12.89
N THR A 9 -8.82 8.95 -12.26
CA THR A 9 -8.14 9.07 -10.97
C THR A 9 -6.77 9.72 -11.13
N PRO A 10 -6.42 10.75 -10.32
CA PRO A 10 -5.09 11.36 -10.32
C PRO A 10 -4.01 10.40 -9.81
N ALA A 11 -2.81 10.49 -10.38
CA ALA A 11 -1.65 9.74 -9.92
C ALA A 11 -0.37 10.57 -10.06
N GLU A 12 0.60 10.32 -9.18
CA GLU A 12 1.97 10.85 -9.28
C GLU A 12 2.89 9.77 -9.84
N ILE A 13 3.64 10.07 -10.89
CA ILE A 13 4.49 9.09 -11.60
C ILE A 13 5.91 9.60 -11.76
N ASP A 14 6.88 8.70 -11.64
CA ASP A 14 8.28 8.90 -12.03
C ASP A 14 8.75 7.71 -12.89
N ILE A 15 9.01 7.99 -14.15
CA ILE A 15 9.53 7.05 -15.16
C ILE A 15 10.86 7.55 -15.74
N SER A 16 11.62 8.32 -14.97
CA SER A 16 12.89 8.89 -15.39
C SER A 16 14.03 7.85 -15.55
N VAL A 17 13.87 6.68 -14.93
CA VAL A 17 14.82 5.56 -15.02
C VAL A 17 14.73 4.92 -16.40
N ALA A 18 15.83 4.95 -17.17
CA ALA A 18 15.84 4.51 -18.57
C ALA A 18 15.59 3.00 -18.77
N ASN A 19 16.05 2.17 -17.83
CA ASN A 19 15.86 0.72 -17.85
C ASN A 19 15.44 0.25 -16.44
N PRO A 20 14.18 0.46 -16.05
CA PRO A 20 13.75 0.10 -14.72
C PRO A 20 13.79 -1.42 -14.51
N LYS A 21 14.23 -1.85 -13.34
CA LYS A 21 14.25 -3.28 -12.94
C LYS A 21 12.84 -3.88 -12.92
N MET A 22 11.86 -3.07 -12.52
CA MET A 22 10.43 -3.38 -12.52
C MET A 22 9.61 -2.10 -12.34
N GLY A 23 8.29 -2.20 -12.44
CA GLY A 23 7.36 -1.15 -12.01
C GLY A 23 6.98 -1.30 -10.54
N LEU A 24 6.64 -0.19 -9.91
CA LEU A 24 6.15 -0.13 -8.54
C LEU A 24 4.94 0.78 -8.42
N VAL A 25 3.82 0.22 -7.97
CA VAL A 25 2.63 0.99 -7.59
C VAL A 25 2.67 1.25 -6.09
N ILE A 26 2.31 2.46 -5.69
CA ILE A 26 2.16 2.87 -4.29
C ILE A 26 0.68 3.17 -4.02
N ALA A 27 0.11 2.48 -3.03
CA ALA A 27 -1.20 2.77 -2.47
C ALA A 27 -1.01 3.65 -1.21
N PRO A 28 -1.35 4.95 -1.26
CA PRO A 28 -1.18 5.87 -0.15
C PRO A 28 -2.03 5.52 1.09
N ASP A 29 -1.70 6.16 2.19
CA ASP A 29 -2.52 6.18 3.39
C ASP A 29 -3.81 7.00 3.20
N ILE A 30 -4.63 7.10 4.25
CA ILE A 30 -5.91 7.83 4.24
C ILE A 30 -5.79 9.33 3.93
N PHE A 31 -4.59 9.91 3.95
CA PHE A 31 -4.39 11.31 3.61
C PHE A 31 -4.16 11.54 2.12
N GLY A 32 -4.06 10.47 1.32
CA GLY A 32 -3.95 10.54 -0.14
C GLY A 32 -2.66 11.15 -0.65
N LEU A 33 -2.67 11.52 -1.92
CA LEU A 33 -1.54 12.15 -2.58
C LEU A 33 -1.26 13.53 -1.98
N ARG A 34 -0.07 13.68 -1.43
CA ARG A 34 0.49 14.90 -0.87
C ARG A 34 2.00 14.94 -1.10
N PRO A 35 2.72 16.02 -0.80
CA PRO A 35 4.17 16.11 -1.05
C PRO A 35 4.97 14.90 -0.58
N LEU A 36 4.62 14.31 0.58
CA LEU A 36 5.21 13.08 1.09
C LEU A 36 5.24 11.95 0.05
N PHE A 37 4.13 11.70 -0.66
CA PHE A 37 4.07 10.64 -1.66
C PHE A 37 4.71 11.04 -2.98
N SER A 38 4.70 12.30 -3.37
CA SER A 38 5.45 12.79 -4.53
C SER A 38 6.96 12.60 -4.32
N ASP A 39 7.45 12.92 -3.11
CA ASP A 39 8.85 12.73 -2.72
C ASP A 39 9.20 11.23 -2.64
N LEU A 40 8.31 10.40 -2.07
CA LEU A 40 8.50 8.95 -2.00
C LEU A 40 8.57 8.31 -3.40
N VAL A 41 7.71 8.71 -4.33
CA VAL A 41 7.74 8.26 -5.74
C VAL A 41 9.11 8.55 -6.35
N SER A 42 9.61 9.78 -6.26
CA SER A 42 10.90 10.17 -6.83
C SER A 42 12.06 9.48 -6.12
N ARG A 43 12.01 9.34 -4.80
CA ARG A 43 13.03 8.67 -4.01
C ARG A 43 13.14 7.20 -4.39
N LEU A 44 12.04 6.46 -4.39
CA LEU A 44 12.06 5.03 -4.72
C LEU A 44 12.41 4.78 -6.18
N ALA A 45 12.00 5.64 -7.11
CA ALA A 45 12.43 5.54 -8.51
C ALA A 45 13.96 5.59 -8.61
N ASN A 46 14.57 6.58 -7.96
CA ASN A 46 16.02 6.76 -8.01
C ASN A 46 16.80 5.68 -7.22
N GLU A 47 16.41 5.39 -5.96
CA GLU A 47 17.13 4.46 -5.11
C GLU A 47 16.98 3.00 -5.55
N TRP A 48 15.77 2.61 -5.96
CA TRP A 48 15.47 1.22 -6.33
C TRP A 48 15.62 0.94 -7.81
N GLN A 49 15.85 1.98 -8.64
CA GLN A 49 15.94 1.89 -10.10
C GLN A 49 14.68 1.26 -10.71
N MET A 50 13.51 1.78 -10.31
CA MET A 50 12.19 1.33 -10.75
C MET A 50 11.42 2.46 -11.44
N ALA A 51 10.43 2.11 -12.26
CA ALA A 51 9.37 3.03 -12.67
C ALA A 51 8.31 3.04 -11.56
N VAL A 52 7.97 4.22 -11.00
CA VAL A 52 7.14 4.30 -9.78
C VAL A 52 5.92 5.19 -10.01
N ILE A 53 4.77 4.77 -9.49
CA ILE A 53 3.52 5.52 -9.52
C ILE A 53 2.77 5.41 -8.20
N ALA A 54 2.21 6.51 -7.70
CA ALA A 54 1.31 6.55 -6.54
C ALA A 54 -0.08 7.04 -6.95
N VAL A 55 -1.13 6.42 -6.43
CA VAL A 55 -2.53 6.63 -6.85
C VAL A 55 -3.32 7.41 -5.80
N GLU A 56 -4.13 8.41 -6.22
CA GLU A 56 -5.03 9.12 -5.31
C GLU A 56 -6.17 8.20 -4.84
N PRO A 57 -6.30 7.93 -3.54
CA PRO A 57 -7.36 7.06 -3.02
C PRO A 57 -8.74 7.71 -2.95
N PHE A 58 -8.84 9.04 -3.08
CA PHE A 58 -10.10 9.79 -3.00
C PHE A 58 -10.31 10.71 -4.21
N PRO A 59 -10.37 10.15 -5.44
CA PRO A 59 -10.47 10.95 -6.65
C PRO A 59 -11.69 11.88 -6.61
N GLY A 60 -11.48 13.16 -6.97
CA GLY A 60 -12.53 14.18 -7.01
C GLY A 60 -13.01 14.70 -5.64
N LYS A 61 -12.37 14.30 -4.53
CA LYS A 61 -12.69 14.81 -3.19
C LYS A 61 -11.61 15.76 -2.68
N GLU A 62 -12.03 16.88 -2.12
CA GLU A 62 -11.18 17.81 -1.40
C GLU A 62 -11.36 17.55 0.12
N LEU A 63 -10.54 16.66 0.66
CA LEU A 63 -10.58 16.31 2.07
C LEU A 63 -9.47 17.04 2.84
N SER A 64 -9.81 17.59 4.00
CA SER A 64 -8.85 18.27 4.87
C SER A 64 -7.85 17.28 5.51
N ALA A 65 -6.93 17.81 6.32
CA ALA A 65 -6.02 17.00 7.11
C ALA A 65 -6.66 16.46 8.41
N ASP A 66 -7.94 16.74 8.65
CA ASP A 66 -8.67 16.18 9.81
C ASP A 66 -8.90 14.67 9.61
N VAL A 67 -8.35 13.87 10.50
CA VAL A 67 -8.44 12.41 10.45
C VAL A 67 -9.90 11.92 10.58
N ASN A 68 -10.76 12.65 11.29
CA ASN A 68 -12.16 12.25 11.45
C ASN A 68 -12.95 12.42 10.15
N GLU A 69 -12.66 13.48 9.38
CA GLU A 69 -13.21 13.65 8.03
C GLU A 69 -12.78 12.50 7.12
N ARG A 70 -11.51 12.09 7.20
CA ARG A 70 -10.97 10.95 6.45
C ARG A 70 -11.62 9.64 6.87
N PHE A 71 -11.78 9.38 8.16
CA PHE A 71 -12.46 8.19 8.65
C PHE A 71 -13.93 8.11 8.19
N ALA A 72 -14.64 9.24 8.10
CA ALA A 72 -16.01 9.27 7.60
C ALA A 72 -16.13 8.88 6.10
N GLU A 73 -15.04 8.95 5.35
CA GLU A 73 -15.00 8.52 3.95
C GLU A 73 -14.70 7.03 3.79
N MET A 74 -14.14 6.37 4.82
CA MET A 74 -13.74 4.96 4.72
C MET A 74 -14.89 4.03 4.40
N ALA A 75 -16.07 4.22 5.02
CA ALA A 75 -17.25 3.41 4.74
C ALA A 75 -17.87 3.65 3.35
N LYS A 76 -17.38 4.65 2.59
CA LYS A 76 -17.84 4.95 1.23
C LYS A 76 -16.89 4.42 0.14
N LEU A 77 -15.82 3.77 0.53
CA LEU A 77 -14.88 3.17 -0.41
C LEU A 77 -15.54 2.01 -1.16
N ASP A 78 -15.13 1.85 -2.41
CA ASP A 78 -15.54 0.75 -3.28
C ASP A 78 -14.29 0.00 -3.75
N ASP A 79 -14.20 -1.26 -3.37
CA ASP A 79 -13.04 -2.11 -3.70
C ASP A 79 -12.85 -2.23 -5.22
N SER A 80 -13.94 -2.28 -5.98
CA SER A 80 -13.86 -2.40 -7.43
C SER A 80 -13.19 -1.18 -8.07
N VAL A 81 -13.42 0.02 -7.52
CA VAL A 81 -12.81 1.26 -7.96
C VAL A 81 -11.33 1.29 -7.59
N HIS A 82 -11.01 1.06 -6.32
CA HIS A 82 -9.62 1.14 -5.86
C HIS A 82 -8.72 0.08 -6.51
N LEU A 83 -9.18 -1.17 -6.61
CA LEU A 83 -8.40 -2.26 -7.23
C LEU A 83 -8.22 -2.04 -8.74
N ARG A 84 -9.23 -1.49 -9.42
CA ARG A 84 -9.11 -1.06 -10.82
C ARG A 84 -8.04 0.02 -10.95
N ASP A 85 -8.10 1.07 -10.14
CA ASP A 85 -7.19 2.20 -10.21
C ASP A 85 -5.73 1.78 -9.95
N LEU A 86 -5.49 0.85 -9.03
CA LEU A 86 -4.17 0.25 -8.82
C LEU A 86 -3.69 -0.55 -10.04
N THR A 87 -4.60 -1.26 -10.72
CA THR A 87 -4.28 -2.02 -11.94
C THR A 87 -3.97 -1.07 -13.11
N GLU A 88 -4.78 -0.03 -13.33
CA GLU A 88 -4.53 1.00 -14.34
C GLU A 88 -3.20 1.74 -14.10
N ALA A 89 -2.86 1.98 -12.84
CA ALA A 89 -1.56 2.56 -12.49
C ALA A 89 -0.39 1.62 -12.87
N ALA A 90 -0.55 0.32 -12.62
CA ALA A 90 0.44 -0.67 -13.03
C ALA A 90 0.62 -0.71 -14.55
N ASP A 91 -0.46 -0.57 -15.31
CA ASP A 91 -0.42 -0.55 -16.78
C ASP A 91 0.20 0.75 -17.33
N ALA A 92 0.00 1.87 -16.64
CA ALA A 92 0.61 3.16 -17.00
C ALA A 92 2.14 3.16 -16.92
N LEU A 93 2.75 2.27 -16.13
CA LEU A 93 4.20 2.13 -16.05
C LEU A 93 4.83 1.48 -17.29
N SER A 94 4.05 0.80 -18.13
CA SER A 94 4.51 0.16 -19.38
C SER A 94 5.68 -0.81 -19.18
N VAL A 95 5.66 -1.57 -18.07
CA VAL A 95 6.62 -2.64 -17.75
C VAL A 95 5.87 -3.92 -17.39
N ASP A 96 6.46 -5.06 -17.73
CA ASP A 96 5.79 -6.37 -17.55
C ASP A 96 5.65 -6.74 -16.07
N ARG A 97 6.74 -6.66 -15.32
CA ARG A 97 6.79 -7.02 -13.90
C ARG A 97 6.52 -5.80 -13.04
N VAL A 98 5.45 -5.83 -12.25
CA VAL A 98 5.07 -4.74 -11.35
C VAL A 98 4.87 -5.27 -9.94
N GLY A 99 5.40 -4.53 -8.97
CA GLY A 99 5.12 -4.71 -7.56
C GLY A 99 4.13 -3.68 -7.04
N LEU A 100 3.57 -3.95 -5.86
CA LEU A 100 2.70 -3.04 -5.15
C LEU A 100 3.19 -2.86 -3.72
N ILE A 101 3.24 -1.61 -3.25
CA ILE A 101 3.39 -1.32 -1.82
C ILE A 101 2.25 -0.42 -1.36
N GLY A 102 1.88 -0.49 -0.09
CA GLY A 102 0.85 0.38 0.45
C GLY A 102 0.99 0.61 1.94
N PHE A 103 0.42 1.72 2.41
CA PHE A 103 0.57 2.19 3.78
C PHE A 103 -0.78 2.39 4.45
N CYS A 104 -0.99 1.85 5.66
CA CYS A 104 -2.23 1.99 6.41
C CYS A 104 -3.43 1.46 5.60
N MET A 105 -4.38 2.30 5.23
CA MET A 105 -5.47 1.96 4.30
C MET A 105 -4.94 1.37 2.99
N GLY A 106 -3.91 1.98 2.40
CA GLY A 106 -3.26 1.43 1.20
C GLY A 106 -2.63 0.06 1.45
N GLY A 107 -2.13 -0.20 2.66
CA GLY A 107 -1.68 -1.52 3.09
C GLY A 107 -2.82 -2.55 3.15
N MET A 108 -4.01 -2.16 3.61
CA MET A 108 -5.21 -2.99 3.53
C MET A 108 -5.55 -3.35 2.08
N TYR A 109 -5.45 -2.39 1.15
CA TYR A 109 -5.65 -2.65 -0.27
C TYR A 109 -4.55 -3.51 -0.90
N CYS A 110 -3.35 -3.55 -0.34
CA CYS A 110 -2.32 -4.52 -0.71
C CYS A 110 -2.78 -5.96 -0.48
N PHE A 111 -3.40 -6.26 0.66
CA PHE A 111 -3.97 -7.58 0.92
C PHE A 111 -5.09 -7.92 -0.09
N LYS A 112 -5.98 -6.97 -0.37
CA LYS A 112 -7.06 -7.18 -1.36
C LYS A 112 -6.53 -7.35 -2.79
N ALA A 113 -5.44 -6.66 -3.15
CA ALA A 113 -4.80 -6.76 -4.45
C ALA A 113 -4.09 -8.11 -4.68
N ALA A 114 -3.84 -8.91 -3.64
CA ALA A 114 -3.29 -10.26 -3.76
C ALA A 114 -4.12 -11.20 -4.63
N ARG A 115 -5.40 -10.87 -4.86
CA ARG A 115 -6.27 -11.61 -5.79
C ARG A 115 -5.97 -11.33 -7.27
N SER A 116 -5.23 -10.27 -7.57
CA SER A 116 -4.88 -9.88 -8.93
C SER A 116 -3.57 -10.50 -9.38
N ASP A 117 -3.55 -11.05 -10.60
CA ASP A 117 -2.31 -11.53 -11.23
C ASP A 117 -1.42 -10.39 -11.75
N ARG A 118 -1.89 -9.13 -11.69
CA ARG A 118 -1.12 -7.99 -12.19
C ARG A 118 0.12 -7.68 -11.37
N PHE A 119 0.11 -8.03 -10.07
CA PHE A 119 1.21 -7.75 -9.16
C PHE A 119 2.03 -9.00 -8.87
N ALA A 120 3.31 -9.00 -9.28
CA ALA A 120 4.24 -10.10 -9.07
C ALA A 120 4.57 -10.31 -7.57
N LYS A 121 4.76 -9.21 -6.84
CA LYS A 121 5.03 -9.17 -5.40
C LYS A 121 4.36 -7.94 -4.78
N ILE A 122 3.95 -8.08 -3.54
CA ILE A 122 3.21 -7.06 -2.80
C ILE A 122 3.85 -6.87 -1.42
N SER A 123 3.94 -5.62 -0.92
CA SER A 123 4.31 -5.36 0.48
C SER A 123 3.31 -4.41 1.13
N SER A 124 2.71 -4.87 2.22
CA SER A 124 1.74 -4.12 3.02
C SER A 124 2.40 -3.56 4.27
N PHE A 125 2.47 -2.25 4.39
CA PHE A 125 2.95 -1.59 5.60
C PHE A 125 1.77 -1.28 6.52
N TYR A 126 1.73 -1.94 7.68
CA TYR A 126 0.70 -1.78 8.72
C TYR A 126 -0.72 -1.66 8.16
N GLY A 127 -1.04 -2.47 7.15
CA GLY A 127 -2.38 -2.58 6.60
C GLY A 127 -3.31 -3.29 7.57
N MET A 128 -4.56 -2.81 7.68
CA MET A 128 -5.57 -3.48 8.47
C MET A 128 -5.87 -4.86 7.87
N ILE A 129 -5.81 -5.89 8.71
CA ILE A 129 -5.98 -7.30 8.32
C ILE A 129 -7.46 -7.61 8.08
N HIS A 130 -8.34 -6.99 8.87
CA HIS A 130 -9.77 -6.95 8.65
C HIS A 130 -10.24 -5.51 8.44
N VAL A 131 -11.37 -5.32 7.75
CA VAL A 131 -11.99 -4.01 7.63
C VAL A 131 -12.48 -3.56 9.00
N PRO A 132 -11.97 -2.44 9.57
CA PRO A 132 -12.46 -1.93 10.85
C PRO A 132 -13.99 -1.73 10.85
N GLU A 133 -14.66 -1.99 11.96
CA GLU A 133 -16.12 -1.95 12.07
C GLU A 133 -16.72 -0.65 11.51
N GLY A 134 -16.11 0.50 11.84
CA GLY A 134 -16.57 1.82 11.36
C GLY A 134 -16.31 2.09 9.87
N TRP A 135 -15.61 1.20 9.16
CA TRP A 135 -15.30 1.32 7.72
C TRP A 135 -16.08 0.34 6.86
N GLN A 136 -16.74 -0.64 7.46
CA GLN A 136 -17.47 -1.68 6.74
C GLN A 136 -18.60 -1.11 5.88
N SER A 137 -18.75 -1.64 4.68
CA SER A 137 -19.83 -1.31 3.76
C SER A 137 -20.11 -2.46 2.80
N ALA A 138 -21.20 -2.36 2.05
CA ALA A 138 -21.56 -3.38 1.05
C ALA A 138 -20.61 -3.44 -0.16
N THR A 139 -19.77 -2.41 -0.35
CA THR A 139 -18.81 -2.30 -1.45
C THR A 139 -17.39 -2.64 -1.05
N GLN A 140 -17.19 -3.06 0.20
CA GLN A 140 -15.90 -3.49 0.74
C GLN A 140 -15.97 -4.94 1.22
N GLY A 141 -15.18 -5.82 0.61
CA GLY A 141 -14.93 -7.17 1.12
C GLY A 141 -13.83 -7.16 2.18
N ASP A 142 -13.80 -8.19 3.00
CA ASP A 142 -12.74 -8.33 4.00
C ASP A 142 -11.40 -8.72 3.35
N PRO A 143 -10.25 -8.11 3.72
CA PRO A 143 -8.94 -8.44 3.16
C PRO A 143 -8.58 -9.92 3.23
N MET A 144 -8.97 -10.64 4.29
CA MET A 144 -8.68 -12.07 4.43
C MET A 144 -9.42 -12.91 3.38
N GLU A 145 -10.63 -12.52 2.96
CA GLU A 145 -11.35 -13.19 1.87
C GLU A 145 -10.62 -13.07 0.53
N TYR A 146 -10.00 -11.91 0.28
CA TYR A 146 -9.17 -11.69 -0.90
C TYR A 146 -7.88 -12.51 -0.86
N LEU A 147 -7.23 -12.60 0.30
CA LEU A 147 -6.03 -13.43 0.49
C LEU A 147 -6.35 -14.91 0.29
N TYR A 148 -7.39 -15.45 0.92
CA TYR A 148 -7.78 -16.86 0.78
C TYR A 148 -8.19 -17.24 -0.65
N SER A 149 -8.67 -16.29 -1.44
CA SER A 149 -9.05 -16.51 -2.84
C SER A 149 -8.00 -16.03 -3.86
N GLY A 150 -6.83 -15.59 -3.38
CA GLY A 150 -5.77 -14.99 -4.18
C GLY A 150 -4.42 -15.66 -3.99
N HIS A 151 -3.37 -14.86 -3.91
CA HIS A 151 -1.96 -15.25 -3.85
C HIS A 151 -1.27 -14.70 -2.59
N PRO A 152 -1.61 -15.20 -1.38
CA PRO A 152 -1.00 -14.73 -0.13
C PRO A 152 0.52 -14.93 -0.11
N GLU A 153 1.06 -15.93 -0.80
CA GLU A 153 2.50 -16.19 -0.93
C GLU A 153 3.27 -15.09 -1.68
N ARG A 154 2.56 -14.16 -2.35
CA ARG A 154 3.15 -12.98 -2.99
C ARG A 154 3.21 -11.78 -2.08
N VAL A 155 2.72 -11.88 -0.84
CA VAL A 155 2.56 -10.75 0.08
C VAL A 155 3.56 -10.81 1.22
N LEU A 156 4.25 -9.67 1.45
CA LEU A 156 5.02 -9.36 2.65
C LEU A 156 4.22 -8.36 3.48
N ALA A 157 3.92 -8.68 4.73
CA ALA A 157 3.32 -7.77 5.70
C ALA A 157 4.38 -7.21 6.65
N ILE A 158 4.49 -5.89 6.69
CA ILE A 158 5.34 -5.11 7.61
C ILE A 158 4.47 -4.63 8.76
N ILE A 159 4.62 -5.21 9.93
CA ILE A 159 3.72 -5.03 11.07
C ILE A 159 4.48 -4.43 12.27
N GLY A 160 3.89 -3.45 12.93
CA GLY A 160 4.34 -3.01 14.25
C GLY A 160 3.67 -3.83 15.35
N ALA A 161 4.46 -4.49 16.22
CA ALA A 161 3.90 -5.35 17.28
C ALA A 161 3.10 -4.57 18.35
N GLN A 162 3.18 -3.24 18.35
CA GLN A 162 2.41 -2.37 19.24
C GLN A 162 1.33 -1.59 18.48
N ASP A 163 1.00 -2.00 17.25
CA ASP A 163 -0.03 -1.37 16.43
C ASP A 163 -1.43 -1.81 16.87
N PRO A 164 -2.28 -0.92 17.40
CA PRO A 164 -3.63 -1.28 17.82
C PRO A 164 -4.57 -1.68 16.67
N TYR A 165 -4.20 -1.39 15.42
CA TYR A 165 -4.99 -1.75 14.23
C TYR A 165 -4.65 -3.13 13.67
N THR A 166 -3.60 -3.77 14.19
CA THR A 166 -3.17 -5.13 13.80
C THR A 166 -2.92 -5.97 15.06
N PRO A 167 -3.96 -6.31 15.83
CA PRO A 167 -3.81 -7.06 17.08
C PRO A 167 -3.22 -8.45 16.84
N PRO A 168 -2.50 -9.03 17.82
CA PRO A 168 -1.73 -10.27 17.66
C PRO A 168 -2.51 -11.46 17.10
N GLU A 169 -3.78 -11.59 17.45
CA GLU A 169 -4.65 -12.65 16.94
C GLU A 169 -4.87 -12.54 15.42
N GLN A 170 -5.04 -11.31 14.90
CA GLN A 170 -5.17 -11.08 13.47
C GLN A 170 -3.83 -11.29 12.74
N VAL A 171 -2.71 -10.90 13.35
CA VAL A 171 -1.37 -11.17 12.80
C VAL A 171 -1.12 -12.67 12.69
N THR A 172 -1.58 -13.46 13.68
CA THR A 172 -1.51 -14.93 13.62
C THR A 172 -2.33 -15.47 12.45
N GLU A 173 -3.57 -15.03 12.30
CA GLU A 173 -4.44 -15.40 11.17
C GLU A 173 -3.79 -15.05 9.82
N LEU A 174 -3.22 -13.84 9.70
CA LEU A 174 -2.52 -13.39 8.51
C LEU A 174 -1.34 -14.32 8.16
N PHE A 175 -0.53 -14.69 9.14
CA PHE A 175 0.58 -15.63 8.96
C PHE A 175 0.08 -17.01 8.51
N GLU A 176 -0.98 -17.53 9.14
CA GLU A 176 -1.58 -18.82 8.78
C GLU A 176 -2.18 -18.86 7.37
N SER A 177 -2.54 -17.69 6.81
CA SER A 177 -3.01 -17.57 5.43
C SER A 177 -1.94 -17.82 4.37
N GLY A 178 -0.65 -17.81 4.74
CA GLY A 178 0.50 -17.96 3.85
C GLY A 178 1.20 -16.64 3.50
N VAL A 179 0.78 -15.53 4.09
CA VAL A 179 1.48 -14.23 3.99
C VAL A 179 2.79 -14.29 4.76
N THR A 180 3.87 -13.76 4.19
CA THR A 180 5.13 -13.56 4.91
C THR A 180 4.99 -12.36 5.84
N VAL A 181 5.18 -12.55 7.15
CA VAL A 181 5.05 -11.49 8.16
C VAL A 181 6.43 -11.08 8.68
N CYS A 182 6.70 -9.78 8.67
CA CYS A 182 7.86 -9.16 9.30
C CYS A 182 7.38 -8.20 10.40
N GLU A 183 7.66 -8.55 11.63
CA GLU A 183 7.17 -7.86 12.82
C GLU A 183 8.27 -7.03 13.49
N TYR A 184 7.95 -5.78 13.87
CA TYR A 184 8.84 -4.84 14.56
C TYR A 184 8.37 -4.67 16.01
N PRO A 185 9.10 -5.20 17.01
CA PRO A 185 8.63 -5.36 18.39
C PRO A 185 8.21 -4.06 19.10
N HIS A 186 8.80 -2.92 18.70
CA HIS A 186 8.59 -1.63 19.37
C HIS A 186 7.87 -0.61 18.48
N ALA A 187 7.45 -1.02 17.29
CA ALA A 187 6.80 -0.13 16.34
C ALA A 187 5.28 -0.10 16.57
N VAL A 188 4.72 1.09 16.39
CA VAL A 188 3.27 1.36 16.39
C VAL A 188 2.80 1.64 14.95
N HIS A 189 1.52 1.93 14.77
CA HIS A 189 0.97 2.28 13.46
C HIS A 189 1.66 3.47 12.79
N GLY A 190 2.03 3.33 11.51
CA GLY A 190 2.59 4.43 10.72
C GLY A 190 4.06 4.74 11.02
N PHE A 191 4.84 3.77 11.48
CA PHE A 191 6.22 3.98 11.92
C PHE A 191 7.24 4.23 10.79
N ALA A 192 6.91 3.97 9.52
CA ALA A 192 7.93 3.88 8.48
C ALA A 192 7.93 5.00 7.43
N HIS A 193 6.78 5.47 6.93
CA HIS A 193 6.74 6.27 5.69
C HIS A 193 6.74 7.78 5.89
N ASP A 194 6.49 8.27 7.10
CA ASP A 194 6.39 9.70 7.40
C ASP A 194 7.31 10.07 8.58
N GLU A 195 8.47 10.62 8.24
CA GLU A 195 9.50 11.01 9.22
C GLU A 195 9.05 12.13 10.16
N THR A 196 8.00 12.86 9.81
CA THR A 196 7.48 13.95 10.64
C THR A 196 6.58 13.48 11.78
N ARG A 197 6.15 12.21 11.74
CA ARG A 197 5.23 11.65 12.76
C ARG A 197 5.98 11.20 14.01
N PRO A 198 5.41 11.43 15.20
CA PRO A 198 5.98 10.90 16.46
C PRO A 198 6.15 9.38 16.49
N ALA A 199 5.38 8.67 15.67
CA ALA A 199 5.44 7.21 15.52
C ALA A 199 6.66 6.75 14.71
N HIS A 200 7.35 7.65 13.98
CA HIS A 200 8.44 7.27 13.09
C HIS A 200 9.62 6.67 13.85
N ARG A 201 10.16 5.57 13.32
CA ARG A 201 11.29 4.83 13.87
C ARG A 201 12.30 4.60 12.75
N ALA A 202 13.31 5.48 12.70
CA ALA A 202 14.23 5.57 11.57
C ALA A 202 14.93 4.23 11.22
N GLU A 203 15.42 3.49 12.23
CA GLU A 203 16.10 2.21 12.03
C GLU A 203 15.13 1.12 11.53
N ASP A 204 13.96 1.00 12.17
CA ASP A 204 12.92 0.04 11.78
C ASP A 204 12.37 0.38 10.39
N ALA A 205 12.22 1.66 10.07
CA ALA A 205 11.79 2.13 8.76
C ALA A 205 12.80 1.77 7.67
N ALA A 206 14.08 2.02 7.90
CA ALA A 206 15.17 1.69 6.95
C ALA A 206 15.21 0.19 6.68
N ASP A 207 15.13 -0.66 7.72
CA ASP A 207 15.10 -2.12 7.58
C ASP A 207 13.84 -2.59 6.83
N ALA A 208 12.65 -2.03 7.15
CA ALA A 208 11.39 -2.35 6.49
C ALA A 208 11.42 -2.05 4.99
N PHE A 209 11.96 -0.89 4.58
CA PHE A 209 12.13 -0.56 3.16
C PHE A 209 13.16 -1.45 2.48
N ALA A 210 14.27 -1.79 3.14
CA ALA A 210 15.28 -2.70 2.59
C ALA A 210 14.70 -4.12 2.35
N ARG A 211 13.99 -4.70 3.32
CA ARG A 211 13.29 -5.99 3.18
C ARG A 211 12.23 -5.95 2.08
N THR A 212 11.49 -4.85 1.98
CA THR A 212 10.51 -4.66 0.92
C THR A 212 11.17 -4.66 -0.45
N GLN A 213 12.30 -3.97 -0.63
CA GLN A 213 13.05 -3.96 -1.88
C GLN A 213 13.55 -5.37 -2.25
N GLU A 214 14.14 -6.10 -1.30
CA GLU A 214 14.57 -7.48 -1.50
C GLU A 214 13.39 -8.38 -1.90
N TRP A 215 12.26 -8.27 -1.20
CA TRP A 215 11.04 -9.03 -1.48
C TRP A 215 10.51 -8.79 -2.89
N LEU A 216 10.42 -7.53 -3.30
CA LEU A 216 9.92 -7.14 -4.62
C LEU A 216 10.82 -7.65 -5.75
N LEU A 217 12.14 -7.68 -5.53
CA LEU A 217 13.13 -8.11 -6.53
C LEU A 217 13.36 -9.63 -6.54
N ALA A 218 12.89 -10.36 -5.54
CA ALA A 218 12.97 -11.82 -5.52
C ALA A 218 12.11 -12.45 -6.63
N ASP A 219 12.56 -13.61 -7.14
CA ASP A 219 11.86 -14.37 -8.19
C ASP A 219 10.54 -14.99 -7.69
#